data_8f1325f623c183e789d9bfef10cfcd0d
#
_entry.id   8f1325f623c183e789d9bfef10cfcd0d
#
_cell.length_a   1.000
_cell.length_b   1.000
_cell.length_c   1.000
_cell.angle_alpha   90.00
_cell.angle_beta   90.00
_cell.angle_gamma   90.00
#
_symmetry.space_group_name_H-M   'P 1'
#
loop_
_entity.id
_entity.type
_entity.pdbx_description
1 polymer ?
#
loop_
_entity_poly.entity_id
_entity_poly.type
_entity_poly.pdbx_seq_one_letter_code
_entity_poly.pdbx_strand_id
1 'polypeptide(L)'
;MNKSKYLIGDVANLMGISRDTLRHYEKRGLLTARKAANGYRYYTEADISRFISILYQRKMDIGLDDIATLWDEHGSVDSPKHLCDIIRQRLNEEEEAIRNHKRTIARLRMSQKDCENIQKYTGKVMQCTMPPSYIIDPAVDFHDGIEQWFQYTREHAGLDNMYLFDEYQIHAETESASLTLDYQNSQLLLHEDMAEYTDYPITADIPVTNSKIHYLSTFCASQDRVPSPSTVQFLMTYARQNHLPVCPRLFSTFLMQGIFNQKQCYYLQLFLPLSSH
;
A
#
# COMPACT_ATOMS: atom_id res chain seq x y z
N MET A 1 30.53 -40.22 26.33
CA MET A 1 30.46 -39.65 27.66
C MET A 1 29.23 -38.73 27.73
N ASN A 2 28.23 -39.17 28.48
CA ASN A 2 27.00 -38.37 28.67
C ASN A 2 27.38 -37.18 29.57
N LYS A 3 27.41 -35.98 29.04
CA LYS A 3 27.72 -34.76 29.78
C LYS A 3 26.46 -34.32 30.52
N SER A 4 26.27 -34.84 31.73
CA SER A 4 25.07 -34.58 32.54
C SER A 4 24.93 -33.15 33.06
N LYS A 5 25.95 -32.28 32.84
CA LYS A 5 26.00 -30.90 33.32
C LYS A 5 26.67 -29.99 32.29
N TYR A 6 26.01 -28.90 31.94
CA TYR A 6 26.51 -27.88 31.01
C TYR A 6 26.70 -26.57 31.74
N LEU A 7 27.88 -25.97 31.62
CA LEU A 7 28.12 -24.63 32.15
C LEU A 7 27.47 -23.58 31.29
N ILE A 8 27.23 -22.39 31.85
CA ILE A 8 26.58 -21.27 31.11
C ILE A 8 27.33 -20.91 29.81
N GLY A 9 28.66 -21.03 29.79
CA GLY A 9 29.48 -20.83 28.59
C GLY A 9 29.25 -21.91 27.53
N ASP A 10 29.13 -23.18 27.96
CA ASP A 10 28.86 -24.30 27.06
C ASP A 10 27.49 -24.14 26.38
N VAL A 11 26.46 -23.77 27.17
CA VAL A 11 25.09 -23.53 26.65
C VAL A 11 25.07 -22.35 25.72
N ALA A 12 25.70 -21.23 26.08
CA ALA A 12 25.77 -20.05 25.23
C ALA A 12 26.41 -20.36 23.87
N ASN A 13 27.51 -21.11 23.86
CA ASN A 13 28.22 -21.51 22.67
C ASN A 13 27.38 -22.52 21.83
N LEU A 14 26.76 -23.52 22.48
CA LEU A 14 25.94 -24.53 21.83
C LEU A 14 24.73 -23.92 21.11
N MET A 15 24.13 -22.90 21.72
CA MET A 15 22.91 -22.26 21.26
C MET A 15 23.15 -21.01 20.40
N GLY A 16 24.40 -20.57 20.25
CA GLY A 16 24.77 -19.38 19.49
C GLY A 16 24.21 -18.07 20.06
N ILE A 17 24.08 -17.98 21.40
CA ILE A 17 23.56 -16.81 22.11
C ILE A 17 24.55 -16.29 23.17
N SER A 18 24.29 -15.07 23.66
CA SER A 18 25.11 -14.51 24.73
C SER A 18 24.79 -15.11 26.10
N ARG A 19 25.77 -15.09 27.02
CA ARG A 19 25.54 -15.45 28.43
C ARG A 19 24.52 -14.53 29.09
N ASP A 20 24.42 -13.29 28.65
CA ASP A 20 23.47 -12.32 29.19
C ASP A 20 22.04 -12.63 28.74
N THR A 21 21.85 -13.15 27.54
CA THR A 21 20.57 -13.68 27.09
C THR A 21 20.07 -14.84 27.95
N LEU A 22 20.99 -15.78 28.31
CA LEU A 22 20.66 -16.87 29.25
C LEU A 22 20.28 -16.33 30.63
N ARG A 23 21.03 -15.37 31.18
CA ARG A 23 20.70 -14.72 32.45
C ARG A 23 19.36 -13.98 32.40
N HIS A 24 19.04 -13.37 31.26
CA HIS A 24 17.75 -12.72 31.06
C HIS A 24 16.60 -13.74 31.13
N TYR A 25 16.76 -14.90 30.52
CA TYR A 25 15.76 -15.98 30.60
C TYR A 25 15.63 -16.58 32.00
N GLU A 26 16.76 -16.71 32.72
CA GLU A 26 16.73 -17.08 34.16
C GLU A 26 15.93 -16.06 34.97
N LYS A 27 16.21 -14.77 34.77
CA LYS A 27 15.55 -13.68 35.51
C LYS A 27 14.02 -13.65 35.25
N ARG A 28 13.59 -14.10 34.08
CA ARG A 28 12.17 -14.24 33.72
C ARG A 28 11.54 -15.57 34.13
N GLY A 29 12.28 -16.43 34.84
CA GLY A 29 11.78 -17.73 35.30
C GLY A 29 11.62 -18.79 34.22
N LEU A 30 12.04 -18.51 32.99
CA LEU A 30 11.95 -19.45 31.86
C LEU A 30 12.97 -20.59 31.96
N LEU A 31 14.10 -20.35 32.65
CA LEU A 31 15.18 -21.30 32.91
C LEU A 31 15.57 -21.26 34.37
N THR A 32 16.02 -22.39 34.90
CA THR A 32 16.51 -22.48 36.27
C THR A 32 17.92 -23.04 36.27
N ALA A 33 18.92 -22.19 36.55
CA ALA A 33 20.28 -22.65 36.75
C ALA A 33 20.45 -23.26 38.14
N ARG A 34 21.13 -24.40 38.20
CA ARG A 34 21.56 -25.01 39.45
C ARG A 34 22.97 -24.53 39.79
N LYS A 35 23.28 -24.44 41.09
CA LYS A 35 24.63 -24.13 41.55
C LYS A 35 25.36 -25.44 41.97
N ALA A 36 26.55 -25.62 41.45
CA ALA A 36 27.45 -26.68 41.90
C ALA A 36 28.13 -26.30 43.22
N ALA A 37 28.76 -27.25 43.88
CA ALA A 37 29.49 -27.02 45.16
C ALA A 37 30.62 -25.97 45.06
N ASN A 38 31.14 -25.78 43.85
CA ASN A 38 32.15 -24.73 43.53
C ASN A 38 31.55 -23.37 43.16
N GLY A 39 30.22 -23.19 43.34
CA GLY A 39 29.51 -21.94 43.03
C GLY A 39 29.17 -21.69 41.57
N TYR A 40 29.64 -22.51 40.62
CA TYR A 40 29.35 -22.33 39.20
C TYR A 40 27.95 -22.76 38.86
N ARG A 41 27.29 -22.00 37.96
CA ARG A 41 25.97 -22.34 37.38
C ARG A 41 26.09 -23.44 36.35
N TYR A 42 25.22 -24.42 36.45
CA TYR A 42 25.09 -25.47 35.44
C TYR A 42 23.63 -25.74 35.10
N TYR A 43 23.42 -26.32 33.92
CA TYR A 43 22.15 -26.74 33.37
C TYR A 43 22.17 -28.25 33.07
N THR A 44 21.04 -28.89 33.20
CA THR A 44 20.83 -30.31 32.84
C THR A 44 20.37 -30.47 31.39
N GLU A 45 20.28 -31.71 30.90
CA GLU A 45 19.72 -32.02 29.58
C GLU A 45 18.25 -31.56 29.47
N ALA A 46 17.47 -31.68 30.56
CA ALA A 46 16.11 -31.20 30.62
C ALA A 46 16.03 -29.67 30.43
N ASP A 47 16.96 -28.93 31.06
CA ASP A 47 17.05 -27.49 30.90
C ASP A 47 17.43 -27.11 29.45
N ILE A 48 18.32 -27.90 28.82
CA ILE A 48 18.65 -27.72 27.40
C ILE A 48 17.45 -27.96 26.48
N SER A 49 16.70 -29.03 26.72
CA SER A 49 15.47 -29.33 25.95
C SER A 49 14.43 -28.21 26.09
N ARG A 50 14.24 -27.71 27.32
CA ARG A 50 13.36 -26.56 27.59
C ARG A 50 13.83 -25.32 26.82
N PHE A 51 15.14 -25.09 26.81
CA PHE A 51 15.73 -23.96 26.13
C PHE A 51 15.56 -24.05 24.60
N ILE A 52 15.72 -25.24 24.01
CA ILE A 52 15.43 -25.46 22.57
C ILE A 52 13.99 -25.05 22.24
N SER A 53 13.02 -25.47 23.07
CA SER A 53 11.61 -25.10 22.90
C SER A 53 11.40 -23.57 22.95
N ILE A 54 12.03 -22.88 23.90
CA ILE A 54 11.96 -21.42 23.99
C ILE A 54 12.53 -20.78 22.73
N LEU A 55 13.71 -21.21 22.26
CA LEU A 55 14.32 -20.69 21.03
C LEU A 55 13.44 -20.92 19.80
N TYR A 56 12.81 -22.11 19.71
CA TYR A 56 11.90 -22.40 18.61
C TYR A 56 10.69 -21.48 18.61
N GLN A 57 10.08 -21.24 19.77
CA GLN A 57 8.96 -20.31 19.94
C GLN A 57 9.39 -18.87 19.64
N ARG A 58 10.59 -18.46 20.07
CA ARG A 58 11.14 -17.14 19.74
C ARG A 58 11.38 -16.93 18.24
N LYS A 59 11.74 -18.00 17.49
CA LYS A 59 11.83 -17.93 16.01
C LYS A 59 10.49 -17.73 15.32
N MET A 60 9.39 -18.02 16.01
CA MET A 60 8.03 -17.70 15.57
C MET A 60 7.55 -16.32 16.08
N ASP A 61 8.46 -15.50 16.60
CA ASP A 61 8.20 -14.18 17.20
C ASP A 61 7.22 -14.20 18.39
N ILE A 62 7.07 -15.36 19.06
CA ILE A 62 6.26 -15.46 20.28
C ILE A 62 7.00 -14.73 21.42
N GLY A 63 6.30 -13.84 22.12
CA GLY A 63 6.82 -13.05 23.23
C GLY A 63 7.32 -13.91 24.40
N LEU A 64 8.33 -13.43 25.16
CA LEU A 64 8.81 -14.20 26.33
C LEU A 64 7.76 -14.29 27.43
N ASP A 65 6.84 -13.32 27.52
CA ASP A 65 5.76 -13.35 28.51
C ASP A 65 4.72 -14.40 28.14
N ASP A 66 4.38 -14.53 26.84
CA ASP A 66 3.53 -15.61 26.35
C ASP A 66 4.17 -16.98 26.57
N ILE A 67 5.47 -17.11 26.29
CA ILE A 67 6.22 -18.34 26.55
C ILE A 67 6.19 -18.68 28.04
N ALA A 68 6.31 -17.71 28.93
CA ALA A 68 6.27 -17.94 30.37
C ALA A 68 4.92 -18.50 30.81
N THR A 69 3.80 -18.04 30.23
CA THR A 69 2.46 -18.56 30.57
C THR A 69 2.27 -20.02 30.15
N LEU A 70 2.94 -20.49 29.09
CA LEU A 70 2.91 -21.88 28.66
C LEU A 70 3.60 -22.86 29.62
N TRP A 71 4.49 -22.33 30.49
CA TRP A 71 5.31 -23.09 31.41
C TRP A 71 4.94 -22.90 32.88
N ASP A 72 3.83 -22.19 33.13
CA ASP A 72 3.35 -21.99 34.50
C ASP A 72 2.69 -23.30 35.01
N GLU A 73 3.43 -23.99 35.86
CA GLU A 73 3.00 -25.25 36.48
C GLU A 73 1.80 -25.07 37.42
N HIS A 74 1.49 -23.85 37.85
CA HIS A 74 0.38 -23.49 38.74
C HIS A 74 -0.79 -22.89 37.97
N GLY A 75 -0.63 -22.62 36.68
CA GLY A 75 -1.66 -22.11 35.81
C GLY A 75 -2.69 -23.16 35.42
N SER A 76 -3.95 -22.76 35.28
CA SER A 76 -5.04 -23.61 34.79
C SER A 76 -5.09 -23.69 33.25
N VAL A 77 -4.01 -23.34 32.56
CA VAL A 77 -3.97 -23.19 31.12
C VAL A 77 -3.62 -24.53 30.46
N ASP A 78 -4.48 -24.97 29.54
CA ASP A 78 -4.14 -26.06 28.62
C ASP A 78 -3.07 -25.56 27.63
N SER A 79 -1.80 -25.86 27.91
CA SER A 79 -0.64 -25.35 27.17
C SER A 79 -0.71 -25.59 25.66
N PRO A 80 -1.08 -26.79 25.15
CA PRO A 80 -1.22 -26.98 23.71
C PRO A 80 -2.28 -26.09 23.06
N LYS A 81 -3.43 -25.94 23.70
CA LYS A 81 -4.52 -25.09 23.20
C LYS A 81 -4.10 -23.61 23.19
N HIS A 82 -3.52 -23.16 24.30
CA HIS A 82 -3.05 -21.78 24.41
C HIS A 82 -1.96 -21.46 23.38
N LEU A 83 -0.99 -22.38 23.19
CA LEU A 83 0.02 -22.22 22.14
C LEU A 83 -0.59 -22.17 20.74
N CYS A 84 -1.60 -22.99 20.43
CA CYS A 84 -2.32 -22.93 19.17
C CYS A 84 -3.01 -21.59 18.95
N ASP A 85 -3.58 -21.01 19.99
CA ASP A 85 -4.25 -19.70 19.89
C ASP A 85 -3.22 -18.57 19.63
N ILE A 86 -2.07 -18.59 20.33
CA ILE A 86 -0.97 -17.68 20.08
C ILE A 86 -0.44 -17.81 18.65
N ILE A 87 -0.18 -19.03 18.19
CA ILE A 87 0.32 -19.29 16.83
C ILE A 87 -0.69 -18.77 15.79
N ARG A 88 -1.99 -19.01 15.99
CA ARG A 88 -3.05 -18.54 15.09
C ARG A 88 -3.09 -17.03 15.01
N GLN A 89 -2.98 -16.36 16.17
CA GLN A 89 -2.92 -14.91 16.21
C GLN A 89 -1.70 -14.38 15.44
N ARG A 90 -0.51 -14.94 15.70
CA ARG A 90 0.73 -14.51 15.01
C ARG A 90 0.66 -14.76 13.50
N LEU A 91 0.10 -15.90 13.09
CA LEU A 91 -0.10 -16.20 11.68
C LEU A 91 -0.98 -15.14 11.00
N ASN A 92 -2.09 -14.77 11.64
CA ASN A 92 -2.97 -13.71 11.12
C ASN A 92 -2.23 -12.34 11.02
N GLU A 93 -1.42 -12.01 12.03
CA GLU A 93 -0.63 -10.76 12.03
C GLU A 93 0.39 -10.74 10.88
N GLU A 94 1.11 -11.85 10.64
CA GLU A 94 2.07 -11.96 9.55
C GLU A 94 1.39 -11.94 8.16
N GLU A 95 0.25 -12.62 8.01
CA GLU A 95 -0.53 -12.57 6.78
C GLU A 95 -1.03 -11.14 6.47
N GLU A 96 -1.47 -10.40 7.50
CA GLU A 96 -1.85 -9.00 7.34
C GLU A 96 -0.64 -8.12 6.98
N ALA A 97 0.52 -8.34 7.61
CA ALA A 97 1.75 -7.66 7.26
C ALA A 97 2.16 -7.91 5.79
N ILE A 98 2.04 -9.15 5.32
CA ILE A 98 2.27 -9.50 3.91
C ILE A 98 1.31 -8.75 2.99
N ARG A 99 0.00 -8.70 3.32
CA ARG A 99 -1.00 -7.94 2.54
C ARG A 99 -0.63 -6.45 2.48
N ASN A 100 -0.24 -5.87 3.60
CA ASN A 100 0.18 -4.46 3.67
C ASN A 100 1.46 -4.18 2.86
N HIS A 101 2.44 -5.08 2.88
CA HIS A 101 3.64 -4.97 2.04
C HIS A 101 3.30 -5.05 0.55
N LYS A 102 2.41 -5.96 0.14
CA LYS A 102 1.95 -6.04 -1.25
C LYS A 102 1.27 -4.76 -1.71
N ARG A 103 0.37 -4.17 -0.88
CA ARG A 103 -0.26 -2.86 -1.13
C ARG A 103 0.78 -1.76 -1.33
N THR A 104 1.77 -1.70 -0.44
CA THR A 104 2.85 -0.72 -0.53
C THR A 104 3.67 -0.87 -1.81
N ILE A 105 4.04 -2.09 -2.19
CA ILE A 105 4.79 -2.37 -3.42
C ILE A 105 3.98 -1.96 -4.66
N ALA A 106 2.70 -2.28 -4.70
CA ALA A 106 1.81 -1.91 -5.80
C ALA A 106 1.74 -0.38 -5.97
N ARG A 107 1.56 0.34 -4.85
CA ARG A 107 1.55 1.82 -4.82
C ARG A 107 2.87 2.43 -5.30
N LEU A 108 4.00 1.89 -4.83
CA LEU A 108 5.33 2.36 -5.26
C LEU A 108 5.54 2.16 -6.76
N ARG A 109 5.12 1.03 -7.32
CA ARG A 109 5.20 0.76 -8.76
C ARG A 109 4.33 1.72 -9.58
N MET A 110 3.12 2.01 -9.10
CA MET A 110 2.23 2.98 -9.74
C MET A 110 2.86 4.38 -9.75
N SER A 111 3.32 4.86 -8.60
CA SER A 111 3.99 6.16 -8.47
C SER A 111 5.28 6.24 -9.30
N GLN A 112 6.05 5.16 -9.39
CA GLN A 112 7.23 5.11 -10.26
C GLN A 112 6.84 5.29 -11.72
N LYS A 113 5.81 4.56 -12.19
CA LYS A 113 5.28 4.67 -13.55
C LYS A 113 4.79 6.08 -13.86
N ASP A 114 4.11 6.73 -12.90
CA ASP A 114 3.65 8.10 -13.06
C ASP A 114 4.82 9.08 -13.19
N CYS A 115 5.86 8.95 -12.37
CA CYS A 115 7.08 9.75 -12.47
C CYS A 115 7.77 9.57 -13.84
N GLU A 116 7.91 8.34 -14.31
CA GLU A 116 8.49 8.03 -15.63
C GLU A 116 7.65 8.64 -16.76
N ASN A 117 6.32 8.53 -16.68
CA ASN A 117 5.40 9.09 -17.66
C ASN A 117 5.44 10.62 -17.68
N ILE A 118 5.46 11.26 -16.52
CA ILE A 118 5.62 12.71 -16.39
C ILE A 118 6.90 13.16 -17.11
N GLN A 119 8.05 12.51 -16.84
CA GLN A 119 9.33 12.86 -17.47
C GLN A 119 9.30 12.67 -18.99
N LYS A 120 8.68 11.60 -19.46
CA LYS A 120 8.69 11.21 -20.86
C LYS A 120 7.69 11.99 -21.71
N TYR A 121 6.51 12.29 -21.16
CA TYR A 121 5.36 12.75 -21.94
C TYR A 121 4.89 14.17 -21.59
N THR A 122 5.49 14.87 -20.62
CA THR A 122 5.15 16.27 -20.37
C THR A 122 5.34 17.10 -21.63
N GLY A 123 4.28 17.82 -22.06
CA GLY A 123 4.27 18.63 -23.27
C GLY A 123 4.25 17.84 -24.58
N LYS A 124 3.98 16.53 -24.54
CA LYS A 124 3.79 15.68 -25.73
C LYS A 124 2.39 15.11 -25.74
N VAL A 125 1.83 14.91 -26.94
CA VAL A 125 0.54 14.24 -27.11
C VAL A 125 0.76 12.77 -27.41
N MET A 126 -0.01 11.92 -26.75
CA MET A 126 -0.07 10.48 -26.99
C MET A 126 -1.51 10.03 -27.22
N GLN A 127 -1.69 8.97 -27.99
CA GLN A 127 -2.97 8.28 -28.07
C GLN A 127 -2.96 7.10 -27.11
N CYS A 128 -4.01 6.98 -26.31
CA CYS A 128 -4.14 5.89 -25.33
C CYS A 128 -5.61 5.54 -25.10
N THR A 129 -5.83 4.44 -24.40
CA THR A 129 -7.08 4.12 -23.71
C THR A 129 -6.90 4.40 -22.23
N MET A 130 -7.97 4.62 -21.49
CA MET A 130 -7.89 4.64 -20.03
C MET A 130 -7.57 3.26 -19.50
N PRO A 131 -6.74 3.17 -18.44
CA PRO A 131 -6.59 1.92 -17.73
C PRO A 131 -7.94 1.44 -17.20
N PRO A 132 -8.24 0.14 -17.28
CA PRO A 132 -9.46 -0.41 -16.69
C PRO A 132 -9.52 -0.05 -15.20
N SER A 133 -10.62 0.56 -14.78
CA SER A 133 -10.79 1.03 -13.40
C SER A 133 -12.23 0.86 -12.96
N TYR A 134 -12.42 0.40 -11.74
CA TYR A 134 -13.73 0.37 -11.09
C TYR A 134 -14.15 1.79 -10.70
N ILE A 135 -15.39 2.14 -10.97
CA ILE A 135 -15.98 3.42 -10.58
C ILE A 135 -16.62 3.20 -9.22
N ILE A 136 -15.88 3.53 -8.16
CA ILE A 136 -16.32 3.33 -6.77
C ILE A 136 -17.41 4.33 -6.42
N ASP A 137 -17.25 5.58 -6.87
CA ASP A 137 -18.28 6.60 -6.77
C ASP A 137 -18.40 7.36 -8.09
N PRO A 138 -19.58 7.34 -8.74
CA PRO A 138 -19.72 7.76 -10.13
C PRO A 138 -19.84 9.26 -10.36
N ALA A 139 -20.30 10.02 -9.37
CA ALA A 139 -20.53 11.45 -9.56
C ALA A 139 -20.60 12.20 -8.23
N VAL A 140 -19.50 12.85 -7.88
CA VAL A 140 -19.38 13.70 -6.70
C VAL A 140 -18.88 15.07 -7.13
N ASP A 141 -19.19 16.12 -6.38
CA ASP A 141 -18.42 17.33 -6.54
C ASP A 141 -17.01 17.15 -5.94
N PHE A 142 -16.12 18.06 -6.23
CA PHE A 142 -14.72 17.93 -5.79
C PHE A 142 -14.59 17.88 -4.26
N HIS A 143 -15.39 18.66 -3.54
CA HIS A 143 -15.32 18.71 -2.08
C HIS A 143 -15.88 17.44 -1.46
N ASP A 144 -17.05 17.03 -1.89
CA ASP A 144 -17.69 15.78 -1.46
C ASP A 144 -16.84 14.57 -1.83
N GLY A 145 -16.20 14.58 -3.00
CA GLY A 145 -15.30 13.54 -3.45
C GLY A 145 -14.09 13.35 -2.55
N ILE A 146 -13.51 14.44 -2.03
CA ILE A 146 -12.41 14.36 -1.05
C ILE A 146 -12.92 13.78 0.28
N GLU A 147 -14.08 14.22 0.78
CA GLU A 147 -14.64 13.70 2.02
C GLU A 147 -14.96 12.21 1.90
N GLN A 148 -15.55 11.80 0.80
CA GLN A 148 -15.84 10.40 0.50
C GLN A 148 -14.57 9.56 0.34
N TRP A 149 -13.53 10.10 -0.31
CA TRP A 149 -12.23 9.43 -0.41
C TRP A 149 -11.66 9.12 0.98
N PHE A 150 -11.70 10.10 1.91
CA PHE A 150 -11.27 9.91 3.29
C PHE A 150 -12.16 8.95 4.06
N GLN A 151 -13.46 8.90 3.80
CA GLN A 151 -14.37 7.95 4.40
C GLN A 151 -14.03 6.53 3.95
N TYR A 152 -13.98 6.28 2.65
CA TYR A 152 -13.64 4.98 2.08
C TYR A 152 -12.28 4.46 2.56
N THR A 153 -11.28 5.32 2.61
CA THR A 153 -9.92 4.92 3.03
C THR A 153 -9.81 4.61 4.52
N ARG A 154 -10.72 5.10 5.35
CA ARG A 154 -10.81 4.73 6.77
C ARG A 154 -11.58 3.44 6.98
N GLU A 155 -12.56 3.17 6.16
CA GLU A 155 -13.45 2.00 6.28
C GLU A 155 -12.84 0.77 5.61
N HIS A 156 -12.07 0.97 4.53
CA HIS A 156 -11.54 -0.10 3.70
C HIS A 156 -10.05 0.03 3.42
N ALA A 157 -9.30 -0.98 3.83
CA ALA A 157 -7.88 -1.04 3.53
C ALA A 157 -7.64 -1.24 2.03
N GLY A 158 -6.70 -0.49 1.48
CA GLY A 158 -6.33 -0.55 0.06
C GLY A 158 -7.07 0.43 -0.85
N LEU A 159 -8.15 1.06 -0.38
CA LEU A 159 -8.84 2.12 -1.15
C LEU A 159 -8.10 3.46 -1.13
N ASP A 160 -7.05 3.61 -0.37
CA ASP A 160 -6.12 4.74 -0.45
C ASP A 160 -5.37 4.83 -1.79
N ASN A 161 -5.51 3.81 -2.65
CA ASN A 161 -5.04 3.81 -4.04
C ASN A 161 -6.08 4.33 -5.05
N MET A 162 -7.27 4.76 -4.59
CA MET A 162 -8.23 5.45 -5.45
C MET A 162 -7.70 6.83 -5.85
N TYR A 163 -8.16 7.30 -6.98
CA TYR A 163 -7.86 8.64 -7.48
C TYR A 163 -9.12 9.36 -7.93
N LEU A 164 -9.11 10.68 -7.80
CA LEU A 164 -10.15 11.55 -8.33
C LEU A 164 -9.91 11.78 -9.81
N PHE A 165 -10.96 11.62 -10.59
CA PHE A 165 -10.98 11.79 -12.02
C PHE A 165 -12.00 12.87 -12.36
N ASP A 166 -11.51 14.08 -12.60
CA ASP A 166 -12.32 15.27 -12.80
C ASP A 166 -12.77 15.38 -14.26
N GLU A 167 -14.03 15.73 -14.48
CA GLU A 167 -14.63 15.95 -15.79
C GLU A 167 -14.91 17.44 -16.01
N TYR A 168 -14.57 17.93 -17.19
CA TYR A 168 -14.79 19.30 -17.63
C TYR A 168 -15.47 19.33 -18.99
N GLN A 169 -16.41 20.27 -19.18
CA GLN A 169 -16.92 20.64 -20.48
C GLN A 169 -16.02 21.71 -21.08
N ILE A 170 -15.62 21.54 -22.34
CA ILE A 170 -14.81 22.49 -23.09
C ILE A 170 -15.75 23.43 -23.84
N HIS A 171 -15.60 24.74 -23.61
CA HIS A 171 -16.26 25.78 -24.40
C HIS A 171 -15.18 26.55 -25.20
N ALA A 172 -15.28 26.48 -26.52
CA ALA A 172 -14.43 27.23 -27.42
C ALA A 172 -15.28 28.28 -28.13
N GLU A 173 -15.02 29.56 -27.88
CA GLU A 173 -15.63 30.64 -28.63
C GLU A 173 -15.05 30.72 -30.04
N THR A 174 -15.91 30.78 -31.03
CA THR A 174 -15.56 30.70 -32.47
C THR A 174 -14.79 31.91 -33.01
N GLU A 175 -14.77 33.04 -32.31
CA GLU A 175 -14.16 34.29 -32.78
C GLU A 175 -13.07 34.88 -31.88
N SER A 176 -13.00 34.51 -30.61
CA SER A 176 -11.91 34.90 -29.71
C SER A 176 -11.23 33.66 -29.20
N ALA A 177 -9.90 33.63 -29.23
CA ALA A 177 -9.08 32.48 -28.84
C ALA A 177 -9.15 32.12 -27.34
N SER A 178 -10.25 32.40 -26.66
CA SER A 178 -10.46 32.05 -25.26
C SER A 178 -11.17 30.70 -25.14
N LEU A 179 -10.43 29.72 -24.62
CA LEU A 179 -10.97 28.42 -24.24
C LEU A 179 -11.28 28.48 -22.74
N THR A 180 -12.49 28.10 -22.37
CA THR A 180 -12.90 27.95 -20.97
C THR A 180 -13.26 26.52 -20.66
N LEU A 181 -13.02 26.12 -19.42
CA LEU A 181 -13.34 24.83 -18.88
C LEU A 181 -14.41 24.99 -17.80
N ASP A 182 -15.49 24.28 -17.97
CA ASP A 182 -16.59 24.25 -17.01
C ASP A 182 -16.59 22.89 -16.29
N TYR A 183 -16.29 22.91 -15.00
CA TYR A 183 -16.23 21.69 -14.18
C TYR A 183 -17.62 21.07 -14.10
N GLN A 184 -17.70 19.77 -14.31
CA GLN A 184 -18.94 19.01 -14.31
C GLN A 184 -19.10 18.16 -13.04
N ASN A 185 -18.16 17.26 -12.83
CA ASN A 185 -18.14 16.35 -11.68
C ASN A 185 -16.76 15.71 -11.51
N SER A 186 -16.62 14.96 -10.41
CA SER A 186 -15.51 14.05 -10.17
C SER A 186 -16.01 12.62 -10.00
N GLN A 187 -15.16 11.65 -10.27
CA GLN A 187 -15.40 10.23 -10.02
C GLN A 187 -14.29 9.68 -9.15
N LEU A 188 -14.61 8.78 -8.23
CA LEU A 188 -13.62 8.01 -7.48
C LEU A 188 -13.36 6.69 -8.22
N LEU A 189 -12.15 6.55 -8.71
CA LEU A 189 -11.73 5.39 -9.49
C LEU A 189 -10.67 4.57 -8.76
N LEU A 190 -10.81 3.25 -8.86
CA LEU A 190 -9.80 2.28 -8.42
C LEU A 190 -9.31 1.49 -9.62
N HIS A 191 -8.00 1.51 -9.91
CA HIS A 191 -7.43 0.66 -10.95
C HIS A 191 -7.76 -0.81 -10.72
N GLU A 192 -8.09 -1.53 -11.78
CA GLU A 192 -8.41 -2.96 -11.72
C GLU A 192 -7.26 -3.77 -11.10
N ASP A 193 -6.00 -3.42 -11.42
CA ASP A 193 -4.80 -4.02 -10.84
C ASP A 193 -4.68 -3.83 -9.32
N MET A 194 -5.42 -2.88 -8.73
CA MET A 194 -5.44 -2.60 -7.30
C MET A 194 -6.55 -3.34 -6.56
N ALA A 195 -7.50 -3.92 -7.26
CA ALA A 195 -8.67 -4.58 -6.67
C ALA A 195 -8.29 -5.78 -5.79
N GLU A 196 -7.21 -6.51 -6.11
CA GLU A 196 -6.74 -7.62 -5.30
C GLU A 196 -6.14 -7.21 -3.95
N TYR A 197 -5.84 -5.91 -3.78
CA TYR A 197 -5.19 -5.37 -2.58
C TYR A 197 -6.15 -4.66 -1.62
N THR A 198 -7.42 -4.51 -1.98
CA THR A 198 -8.45 -3.93 -1.12
C THR A 198 -9.28 -5.01 -0.43
N ASP A 199 -9.85 -4.67 0.73
CA ASP A 199 -10.91 -5.45 1.37
C ASP A 199 -12.32 -4.95 1.01
N TYR A 200 -12.40 -3.90 0.17
CA TYR A 200 -13.66 -3.43 -0.39
C TYR A 200 -14.25 -4.49 -1.33
N PRO A 201 -15.56 -4.84 -1.17
CA PRO A 201 -16.18 -5.88 -1.98
C PRO A 201 -16.34 -5.42 -3.44
N ILE A 202 -15.45 -5.87 -4.31
CA ILE A 202 -15.57 -5.65 -5.75
C ILE A 202 -16.57 -6.65 -6.32
N THR A 203 -17.77 -6.17 -6.62
CA THR A 203 -18.86 -6.98 -7.14
C THR A 203 -19.09 -6.69 -8.64
N ALA A 204 -19.79 -7.58 -9.34
CA ALA A 204 -19.99 -7.48 -10.80
C ALA A 204 -20.88 -6.29 -11.23
N ASP A 205 -21.60 -5.68 -10.31
CA ASP A 205 -22.45 -4.51 -10.52
C ASP A 205 -21.70 -3.18 -10.45
N ILE A 206 -20.45 -3.17 -9.94
CA ILE A 206 -19.63 -1.96 -9.92
C ILE A 206 -19.25 -1.61 -11.38
N PRO A 207 -19.59 -0.40 -11.83
CA PRO A 207 -19.26 0.02 -13.19
C PRO A 207 -17.74 0.06 -13.41
N VAL A 208 -17.32 -0.27 -14.62
CA VAL A 208 -15.90 -0.21 -15.02
C VAL A 208 -15.75 0.83 -16.13
N THR A 209 -14.62 1.54 -16.15
CA THR A 209 -14.30 2.49 -17.22
C THR A 209 -14.28 1.80 -18.57
N ASN A 210 -14.78 2.48 -19.61
CA ASN A 210 -14.85 1.92 -20.94
C ASN A 210 -13.48 1.93 -21.64
N SER A 211 -12.81 0.79 -21.66
CA SER A 211 -11.50 0.60 -22.31
C SER A 211 -11.51 0.70 -23.84
N LYS A 212 -12.69 0.80 -24.48
CA LYS A 212 -12.82 0.95 -25.95
C LYS A 212 -12.72 2.41 -26.39
N ILE A 213 -12.85 3.37 -25.47
CA ILE A 213 -12.72 4.79 -25.80
C ILE A 213 -11.24 5.13 -25.93
N HIS A 214 -10.87 5.71 -27.06
CA HIS A 214 -9.55 6.25 -27.32
C HIS A 214 -9.49 7.73 -26.93
N TYR A 215 -8.35 8.14 -26.42
CA TYR A 215 -8.11 9.50 -25.94
C TYR A 215 -6.82 10.05 -26.53
N LEU A 216 -6.78 11.36 -26.75
CA LEU A 216 -5.54 12.10 -26.76
C LEU A 216 -5.17 12.45 -25.32
N SER A 217 -3.97 12.13 -24.92
CA SER A 217 -3.51 12.36 -23.55
C SER A 217 -2.20 13.14 -23.55
N THR A 218 -2.01 13.94 -22.53
CA THR A 218 -0.76 14.62 -22.23
C THR A 218 -0.55 14.73 -20.72
N PHE A 219 0.70 14.87 -20.32
CA PHE A 219 1.07 15.23 -18.95
C PHE A 219 1.44 16.70 -18.91
N CYS A 220 1.02 17.41 -17.87
CA CYS A 220 1.33 18.81 -17.71
C CYS A 220 1.59 19.18 -16.25
N ALA A 221 2.34 20.28 -16.06
CA ALA A 221 2.48 20.94 -14.78
C ALA A 221 1.55 22.16 -14.76
N SER A 222 0.63 22.23 -13.80
CA SER A 222 -0.29 23.35 -13.60
C SER A 222 -0.04 24.03 -12.26
N GLN A 223 -0.36 25.31 -12.15
CA GLN A 223 -0.30 26.03 -10.87
C GLN A 223 -1.46 25.62 -9.94
N ASP A 224 -2.56 25.21 -10.53
CA ASP A 224 -3.76 24.75 -9.85
C ASP A 224 -4.08 23.32 -10.22
N ARG A 225 -5.02 22.68 -9.52
CA ARG A 225 -5.56 21.37 -9.89
C ARG A 225 -6.37 21.39 -11.18
N VAL A 226 -6.83 22.56 -11.59
CA VAL A 226 -7.56 22.74 -12.85
C VAL A 226 -6.56 22.75 -13.99
N PRO A 227 -6.82 22.02 -15.09
CA PRO A 227 -5.99 22.07 -16.28
C PRO A 227 -5.91 23.48 -16.86
N SER A 228 -4.70 23.90 -17.25
CA SER A 228 -4.55 25.22 -17.85
C SER A 228 -5.21 25.28 -19.25
N PRO A 229 -5.94 26.35 -19.61
CA PRO A 229 -6.52 26.50 -20.93
C PRO A 229 -5.52 26.33 -22.07
N SER A 230 -4.27 26.75 -21.87
CA SER A 230 -3.20 26.60 -22.86
C SER A 230 -2.85 25.13 -23.15
N THR A 231 -2.85 24.27 -22.14
CA THR A 231 -2.62 22.83 -22.33
C THR A 231 -3.76 22.17 -23.07
N VAL A 232 -5.00 22.57 -22.76
CA VAL A 232 -6.18 22.05 -23.48
C VAL A 232 -6.18 22.52 -24.94
N GLN A 233 -5.84 23.78 -25.16
CA GLN A 233 -5.68 24.35 -26.51
C GLN A 233 -4.60 23.59 -27.31
N PHE A 234 -3.51 23.18 -26.66
CA PHE A 234 -2.47 22.35 -27.29
C PHE A 234 -3.03 21.01 -27.76
N LEU A 235 -3.81 20.28 -26.94
CA LEU A 235 -4.48 19.03 -27.32
C LEU A 235 -5.46 19.24 -28.46
N MET A 236 -6.30 20.27 -28.39
CA MET A 236 -7.28 20.61 -29.42
C MET A 236 -6.62 20.97 -30.76
N THR A 237 -5.49 21.68 -30.71
CA THR A 237 -4.72 22.04 -31.91
C THR A 237 -4.11 20.81 -32.55
N TYR A 238 -3.54 19.89 -31.73
CA TYR A 238 -3.01 18.63 -32.22
C TYR A 238 -4.12 17.79 -32.88
N ALA A 239 -5.29 17.70 -32.25
CA ALA A 239 -6.43 16.97 -32.83
C ALA A 239 -6.83 17.51 -34.21
N ARG A 240 -6.95 18.86 -34.35
CA ARG A 240 -7.25 19.51 -35.63
C ARG A 240 -6.20 19.25 -36.70
N GLN A 241 -4.92 19.38 -36.35
CA GLN A 241 -3.81 19.15 -37.30
C GLN A 241 -3.74 17.71 -37.81
N ASN A 242 -4.19 16.75 -37.00
CA ASN A 242 -4.20 15.34 -37.36
C ASN A 242 -5.59 14.83 -37.80
N HIS A 243 -6.54 15.71 -38.02
CA HIS A 243 -7.92 15.37 -38.47
C HIS A 243 -8.62 14.37 -37.53
N LEU A 244 -8.37 14.45 -36.24
CA LEU A 244 -8.96 13.57 -35.24
C LEU A 244 -10.22 14.22 -34.66
N PRO A 245 -11.39 13.60 -34.80
CA PRO A 245 -12.62 14.10 -34.20
C PRO A 245 -12.56 13.92 -32.68
N VAL A 246 -12.86 14.96 -31.94
CA VAL A 246 -12.83 14.95 -30.47
C VAL A 246 -14.16 15.36 -29.87
N CYS A 247 -14.49 14.81 -28.71
CA CYS A 247 -15.61 15.27 -27.91
C CYS A 247 -15.20 16.55 -27.15
N PRO A 248 -16.11 17.51 -26.93
CA PRO A 248 -15.81 18.73 -26.17
C PRO A 248 -15.84 18.46 -24.65
N ARG A 249 -15.30 17.34 -24.23
CA ARG A 249 -15.16 16.92 -22.84
C ARG A 249 -13.69 16.66 -22.54
N LEU A 250 -13.26 17.02 -21.36
CA LEU A 250 -11.91 16.76 -20.89
C LEU A 250 -11.98 16.02 -19.57
N PHE A 251 -11.13 15.04 -19.42
CA PHE A 251 -10.92 14.42 -18.13
C PHE A 251 -9.51 14.72 -17.62
N SER A 252 -9.38 14.85 -16.32
CA SER A 252 -8.12 15.16 -15.66
C SER A 252 -7.96 14.33 -14.41
N THR A 253 -6.77 13.83 -14.18
CA THR A 253 -6.41 13.23 -12.89
C THR A 253 -5.16 13.89 -12.34
N PHE A 254 -5.16 14.09 -11.03
CA PHE A 254 -4.02 14.56 -10.28
C PHE A 254 -3.08 13.37 -9.97
N LEU A 255 -1.80 13.51 -10.27
CA LEU A 255 -0.80 12.49 -10.05
C LEU A 255 0.05 12.78 -8.82
N MET A 256 0.62 13.97 -8.75
CA MET A 256 1.48 14.38 -7.63
C MET A 256 1.68 15.89 -7.59
N GLN A 257 2.10 16.38 -6.43
CA GLN A 257 2.67 17.74 -6.31
C GLN A 257 4.18 17.69 -6.45
N GLY A 258 4.74 18.76 -7.01
CA GLY A 258 6.18 18.86 -7.20
C GLY A 258 6.64 20.26 -7.51
N ILE A 259 7.85 20.38 -8.05
CA ILE A 259 8.44 21.63 -8.49
C ILE A 259 8.72 21.54 -9.99
N PHE A 260 8.20 22.51 -10.73
CA PHE A 260 8.51 22.69 -12.15
C PHE A 260 8.94 24.13 -12.40
N ASN A 261 10.08 24.34 -13.06
CA ASN A 261 10.66 25.66 -13.29
C ASN A 261 10.77 26.51 -12.00
N GLN A 262 11.23 25.92 -10.91
CA GLN A 262 11.42 26.55 -9.58
C GLN A 262 10.11 27.02 -8.89
N LYS A 263 8.95 26.56 -9.37
CA LYS A 263 7.65 26.87 -8.77
C LYS A 263 6.95 25.58 -8.36
N GLN A 264 6.19 25.63 -7.27
CA GLN A 264 5.29 24.53 -6.90
C GLN A 264 4.24 24.35 -7.99
N CYS A 265 3.93 23.11 -8.31
CA CYS A 265 2.95 22.76 -9.32
C CYS A 265 2.23 21.45 -8.98
N TYR A 266 1.12 21.24 -9.67
CA TYR A 266 0.37 20.00 -9.73
C TYR A 266 0.71 19.30 -11.05
N TYR A 267 1.17 18.06 -10.99
CA TYR A 267 1.30 17.24 -12.19
C TYR A 267 -0.02 16.57 -12.46
N LEU A 268 -0.57 16.84 -13.64
CA LEU A 268 -1.85 16.33 -14.10
C LEU A 268 -1.64 15.48 -15.34
N GLN A 269 -2.47 14.43 -15.50
CA GLN A 269 -2.68 13.77 -16.76
C GLN A 269 -4.04 14.15 -17.31
N LEU A 270 -4.08 14.58 -18.57
CA LEU A 270 -5.29 15.01 -19.26
C LEU A 270 -5.69 13.97 -20.32
N PHE A 271 -6.99 13.77 -20.49
CA PHE A 271 -7.55 12.86 -21.45
C PHE A 271 -8.66 13.56 -22.24
N LEU A 272 -8.47 13.71 -23.53
CA LEU A 272 -9.43 14.27 -24.46
C LEU A 272 -10.02 13.14 -25.30
N PRO A 273 -11.30 12.75 -25.12
CA PRO A 273 -11.90 11.62 -25.83
C PRO A 273 -11.96 11.86 -27.33
N LEU A 274 -11.62 10.83 -28.10
CA LEU A 274 -11.88 10.80 -29.53
C LEU A 274 -13.34 10.38 -29.77
N SER A 275 -14.03 11.06 -30.69
CA SER A 275 -15.37 10.66 -31.10
C SER A 275 -15.29 9.36 -31.90
N SER A 276 -16.05 8.36 -31.48
CA SER A 276 -16.25 7.17 -32.33
C SER A 276 -17.03 7.56 -33.58
N HIS A 277 -16.59 7.11 -34.74
CA HIS A 277 -17.38 7.18 -35.99
C HIS A 277 -18.54 6.22 -35.93
#